data_b6764a9eaf31cdb670936412ea9930e6
#
_entry.id   b6764a9eaf31cdb670936412ea9930e6
#
_cell.length_a   1.000
_cell.length_b   1.000
_cell.length_c   1.000
_cell.angle_alpha   90.00
_cell.angle_beta   90.00
_cell.angle_gamma   90.00
#
_symmetry.space_group_name_H-M   'P 1'
#
loop_
_entity.id
_entity.type
_entity.pdbx_description
1 polymer ?
#
loop_
_entity_poly.entity_id
_entity_poly.type
_entity_poly.pdbx_seq_one_letter_code
_entity_poly.pdbx_strand_id
1 'polypeptide(L)'
;MNQKGITLVELVVVFVIIAIGASLLVPNIGAWLPNYRLRSATRDIVSMMRTAQMRAVSNNIQYRVNFNAAEIGAANSCILQRNTGGVWVNDGALQTLPAGITVNIDQLPAGRAVFNPNSTSAAGSVTLQNTKGSQRSIALTPATGRVRIVD
;
A
#
# COMPACT_ATOMS: atom_id res chain seq x y z
N MET A 1 -7.20 -49.68 29.26
CA MET A 1 -7.13 -48.71 28.15
C MET A 1 -6.08 -49.21 27.18
N ASN A 2 -6.48 -49.68 25.99
CA ASN A 2 -5.55 -50.16 24.95
C ASN A 2 -4.89 -48.96 24.27
N GLN A 3 -3.70 -48.64 24.66
CA GLN A 3 -2.84 -47.67 23.93
C GLN A 3 -2.29 -48.39 22.70
N LYS A 4 -2.91 -48.17 21.52
CA LYS A 4 -2.33 -48.61 20.25
C LYS A 4 -1.26 -47.59 19.85
N GLY A 5 0.00 -48.01 19.88
CA GLY A 5 1.13 -47.21 19.38
C GLY A 5 1.02 -47.03 17.86
N ILE A 6 1.38 -45.84 17.34
CA ILE A 6 1.48 -45.54 15.90
C ILE A 6 2.67 -46.36 15.34
N THR A 7 2.45 -47.02 14.22
CA THR A 7 3.52 -47.78 13.55
C THR A 7 4.41 -46.83 12.74
N LEU A 8 5.70 -47.20 12.58
CA LEU A 8 6.65 -46.44 11.76
C LEU A 8 6.15 -46.28 10.30
N VAL A 9 5.51 -47.33 9.78
CA VAL A 9 4.94 -47.32 8.41
C VAL A 9 3.83 -46.28 8.30
N GLU A 10 2.95 -46.19 9.29
CA GLU A 10 1.83 -45.21 9.29
C GLU A 10 2.36 -43.76 9.30
N LEU A 11 3.43 -43.51 10.06
CA LEU A 11 4.07 -42.19 10.08
C LEU A 11 4.73 -41.86 8.74
N VAL A 12 5.39 -42.82 8.08
CA VAL A 12 6.00 -42.63 6.75
C VAL A 12 4.92 -42.31 5.70
N VAL A 13 3.81 -43.05 5.72
CA VAL A 13 2.69 -42.79 4.78
C VAL A 13 2.12 -41.39 4.95
N VAL A 14 1.94 -40.92 6.18
CA VAL A 14 1.47 -39.55 6.45
C VAL A 14 2.45 -38.51 5.91
N PHE A 15 3.76 -38.69 6.10
CA PHE A 15 4.77 -37.78 5.55
C PHE A 15 4.78 -37.73 4.02
N VAL A 16 4.59 -38.89 3.36
CA VAL A 16 4.51 -38.95 1.89
C VAL A 16 3.27 -38.18 1.39
N ILE A 17 2.13 -38.36 2.02
CA ILE A 17 0.89 -37.63 1.65
C ILE A 17 1.09 -36.11 1.82
N ILE A 18 1.68 -35.68 2.94
CA ILE A 18 1.97 -34.24 3.19
C ILE A 18 2.97 -33.70 2.15
N ALA A 19 4.01 -34.46 1.81
CA ALA A 19 4.99 -34.04 0.82
C ALA A 19 4.38 -33.87 -0.58
N ILE A 20 3.51 -34.79 -1.00
CA ILE A 20 2.78 -34.67 -2.27
C ILE A 20 1.86 -33.44 -2.24
N GLY A 21 1.08 -33.27 -1.18
CA GLY A 21 0.21 -32.10 -1.02
C GLY A 21 0.98 -30.77 -1.03
N ALA A 22 2.10 -30.69 -0.34
CA ALA A 22 2.96 -29.51 -0.30
C ALA A 22 3.55 -29.18 -1.68
N SER A 23 3.97 -30.18 -2.46
CA SER A 23 4.56 -29.99 -3.78
C SER A 23 3.59 -29.33 -4.78
N LEU A 24 2.29 -29.53 -4.64
CA LEU A 24 1.26 -28.94 -5.49
C LEU A 24 0.94 -27.47 -5.11
N LEU A 25 1.18 -27.08 -3.85
CA LEU A 25 0.83 -25.74 -3.34
C LEU A 25 1.94 -24.70 -3.60
N VAL A 26 3.20 -25.11 -3.56
CA VAL A 26 4.37 -24.19 -3.63
C VAL A 26 4.43 -23.36 -4.92
N PRO A 27 4.22 -23.89 -6.14
CA PRO A 27 4.37 -23.11 -7.37
C PRO A 27 3.35 -21.97 -7.52
N ASN A 28 2.19 -22.04 -6.86
CA ASN A 28 1.11 -21.06 -7.04
C ASN A 28 1.30 -19.78 -6.20
N ILE A 29 2.06 -19.83 -5.13
CA ILE A 29 2.29 -18.67 -4.23
C ILE A 29 3.04 -17.55 -4.94
N GLY A 30 4.04 -17.87 -5.77
CA GLY A 30 4.82 -16.90 -6.52
C GLY A 30 4.00 -16.13 -7.57
N ALA A 31 2.94 -16.75 -8.10
CA ALA A 31 2.07 -16.13 -9.07
C ALA A 31 1.09 -15.11 -8.43
N TRP A 32 0.64 -15.37 -7.21
CA TRP A 32 -0.39 -14.60 -6.53
C TRP A 32 0.18 -13.43 -5.70
N LEU A 33 1.36 -13.60 -5.10
CA LEU A 33 1.98 -12.66 -4.19
C LEU A 33 2.16 -11.21 -4.75
N PRO A 34 2.60 -10.98 -6.01
CA PRO A 34 2.74 -9.63 -6.55
C PRO A 34 1.40 -8.87 -6.62
N ASN A 35 0.32 -9.56 -6.98
CA ASN A 35 -1.02 -8.96 -7.04
C ASN A 35 -1.57 -8.65 -5.63
N TYR A 36 -1.28 -9.52 -4.66
CA TYR A 36 -1.64 -9.28 -3.27
C TYR A 36 -0.93 -8.04 -2.71
N ARG A 37 0.40 -7.93 -2.93
CA ARG A 37 1.20 -6.77 -2.52
C ARG A 37 0.70 -5.47 -3.15
N LEU A 38 0.35 -5.50 -4.45
CA LEU A 38 -0.21 -4.35 -5.14
C LEU A 38 -1.54 -3.89 -4.51
N ARG A 39 -2.44 -4.82 -4.22
CA ARG A 39 -3.72 -4.51 -3.56
C ARG A 39 -3.53 -3.96 -2.14
N SER A 40 -2.61 -4.53 -1.37
CA SER A 40 -2.30 -4.04 -0.02
C SER A 40 -1.75 -2.63 -0.07
N ALA A 41 -0.68 -2.41 -0.86
CA ALA A 41 -0.08 -1.08 -1.01
C ALA A 41 -1.08 -0.01 -1.48
N THR A 42 -1.97 -0.36 -2.41
CA THR A 42 -3.03 0.55 -2.87
C THR A 42 -3.97 0.95 -1.73
N ARG A 43 -4.40 -0.01 -0.91
CA ARG A 43 -5.28 0.26 0.24
C ARG A 43 -4.59 1.11 1.30
N ASP A 44 -3.33 0.85 1.57
CA ASP A 44 -2.53 1.57 2.57
C ASP A 44 -2.38 3.04 2.17
N ILE A 45 -2.06 3.32 0.90
CA ILE A 45 -1.98 4.69 0.36
C ILE A 45 -3.35 5.38 0.41
N VAL A 46 -4.43 4.71 0.00
CA VAL A 46 -5.79 5.27 0.08
C VAL A 46 -6.17 5.60 1.52
N SER A 47 -5.82 4.73 2.47
CA SER A 47 -6.05 4.97 3.90
C SER A 47 -5.29 6.20 4.39
N MET A 48 -4.01 6.33 4.02
CA MET A 48 -3.18 7.49 4.37
C MET A 48 -3.74 8.78 3.77
N MET A 49 -4.18 8.78 2.49
CA MET A 49 -4.79 9.94 1.84
C MET A 49 -6.11 10.35 2.50
N ARG A 50 -6.95 9.39 2.87
CA ARG A 50 -8.19 9.66 3.61
C ARG A 50 -7.91 10.21 5.00
N THR A 51 -6.90 9.71 5.67
CA THR A 51 -6.44 10.25 6.97
C THR A 51 -5.95 11.68 6.80
N ALA A 52 -5.19 11.98 5.74
CA ALA A 52 -4.76 13.34 5.40
C ALA A 52 -5.96 14.27 5.21
N GLN A 53 -6.95 13.84 4.44
CA GLN A 53 -8.19 14.62 4.20
C GLN A 53 -8.96 14.87 5.51
N MET A 54 -9.19 13.85 6.31
CA MET A 54 -9.89 13.99 7.60
C MET A 54 -9.15 14.94 8.54
N ARG A 55 -7.83 14.80 8.66
CA ARG A 55 -7.01 15.69 9.50
C ARG A 55 -6.96 17.12 8.98
N ALA A 56 -6.95 17.32 7.65
CA ALA A 56 -7.00 18.64 7.06
C ALA A 56 -8.27 19.40 7.47
N VAL A 57 -9.42 18.72 7.43
CA VAL A 57 -10.71 19.30 7.85
C VAL A 57 -10.76 19.50 9.36
N SER A 58 -10.41 18.49 10.16
CA SER A 58 -10.56 18.55 11.62
C SER A 58 -9.62 19.56 12.29
N ASN A 59 -8.39 19.69 11.78
CA ASN A 59 -7.39 20.60 12.35
C ASN A 59 -7.40 21.98 11.67
N ASN A 60 -8.21 22.17 10.63
CA ASN A 60 -8.29 23.40 9.84
C ASN A 60 -6.93 23.88 9.28
N ILE A 61 -6.06 22.93 8.89
CA ILE A 61 -4.76 23.17 8.26
C ILE A 61 -4.57 22.24 7.07
N GLN A 62 -3.66 22.60 6.16
CA GLN A 62 -3.36 21.72 5.03
C GLN A 62 -2.58 20.48 5.48
N TYR A 63 -2.92 19.35 4.88
CA TYR A 63 -2.18 18.09 4.96
C TYR A 63 -1.78 17.62 3.57
N ARG A 64 -0.69 16.88 3.48
CA ARG A 64 -0.29 16.23 2.25
C ARG A 64 0.26 14.84 2.48
N VAL A 65 0.08 13.97 1.51
CA VAL A 65 0.86 12.75 1.38
C VAL A 65 1.96 13.01 0.36
N ASN A 66 3.20 12.96 0.81
CA ASN A 66 4.37 13.22 0.00
C ASN A 66 4.98 11.90 -0.47
N PHE A 67 5.18 11.76 -1.79
CA PHE A 67 5.80 10.63 -2.46
C PHE A 67 7.16 11.00 -3.08
N ASN A 68 7.56 12.27 -2.99
CA ASN A 68 8.77 12.75 -3.62
C ASN A 68 10.01 12.23 -2.89
N ALA A 69 10.69 11.25 -3.49
CA ALA A 69 11.87 10.62 -2.91
C ALA A 69 13.00 11.61 -2.59
N ALA A 70 13.16 12.68 -3.37
CA ALA A 70 14.18 13.68 -3.15
C ALA A 70 13.91 14.50 -1.86
N GLU A 71 12.64 14.69 -1.49
CA GLU A 71 12.29 15.43 -0.27
C GLU A 71 12.26 14.56 0.97
N ILE A 72 11.82 13.31 0.83
CA ILE A 72 11.70 12.40 1.98
C ILE A 72 12.97 11.57 2.21
N GLY A 73 13.92 11.59 1.26
CA GLY A 73 15.19 10.85 1.37
C GLY A 73 15.04 9.34 1.20
N ALA A 74 13.89 8.85 0.71
CA ALA A 74 13.61 7.42 0.57
C ALA A 74 12.81 7.12 -0.70
N ALA A 75 13.35 6.29 -1.56
CA ALA A 75 12.64 5.80 -2.74
C ALA A 75 11.51 4.84 -2.37
N ASN A 76 10.48 4.77 -3.21
CA ASN A 76 9.32 3.89 -3.01
C ASN A 76 8.69 4.01 -1.61
N SER A 77 8.62 5.21 -1.10
CA SER A 77 8.07 5.52 0.22
C SER A 77 7.11 6.70 0.15
N CYS A 78 6.26 6.82 1.15
CA CYS A 78 5.39 7.98 1.31
C CYS A 78 5.31 8.38 2.78
N ILE A 79 5.00 9.65 3.03
CA ILE A 79 4.88 10.18 4.39
C ILE A 79 3.74 11.19 4.47
N LEU A 80 3.00 11.13 5.57
CA LEU A 80 2.00 12.13 5.90
C LEU A 80 2.68 13.35 6.51
N GLN A 81 2.34 14.54 5.99
CA GLN A 81 2.88 15.82 6.46
C GLN A 81 1.75 16.81 6.70
N ARG A 82 1.94 17.69 7.68
CA ARG A 82 1.06 18.83 7.98
C ARG A 82 1.76 20.15 7.69
N ASN A 83 0.99 21.15 7.30
CA ASN A 83 1.48 22.51 7.10
C ASN A 83 1.37 23.28 8.44
N THR A 84 2.49 23.77 8.95
CA THR A 84 2.53 24.58 10.14
C THR A 84 3.20 25.90 9.78
N GLY A 85 2.38 26.97 9.59
CA GLY A 85 2.90 28.29 9.25
C GLY A 85 3.69 28.36 7.93
N GLY A 86 3.32 27.58 6.91
CA GLY A 86 4.02 27.52 5.61
C GLY A 86 5.13 26.46 5.54
N VAL A 87 5.47 25.82 6.66
CA VAL A 87 6.48 24.76 6.72
C VAL A 87 5.80 23.39 6.80
N TRP A 88 6.28 22.44 5.99
CA TRP A 88 5.78 21.07 6.01
C TRP A 88 6.53 20.23 7.04
N VAL A 89 5.80 19.69 8.01
CA VAL A 89 6.32 18.88 9.11
C VAL A 89 5.75 17.48 9.01
N ASN A 90 6.57 16.46 9.27
CA ASN A 90 6.12 15.06 9.29
C ASN A 90 5.09 14.84 10.42
N ASP A 91 3.97 14.22 10.09
CA ASP A 91 2.85 13.92 11.00
C ASP A 91 2.51 12.43 11.02
N GLY A 92 3.48 11.60 10.71
CA GLY A 92 3.37 10.15 10.71
C GLY A 92 4.72 9.49 10.46
N ALA A 93 4.76 8.18 10.56
CA ALA A 93 5.92 7.39 10.21
C ALA A 93 6.09 7.32 8.68
N LEU A 94 7.34 7.21 8.24
CA LEU A 94 7.66 6.88 6.86
C LEU A 94 7.11 5.49 6.53
N GLN A 95 6.26 5.42 5.50
CA GLN A 95 5.72 4.17 5.01
C GLN A 95 6.46 3.75 3.74
N THR A 96 7.21 2.68 3.83
CA THR A 96 7.88 2.06 2.67
C THR A 96 6.94 1.07 2.00
N LEU A 97 6.87 1.12 0.68
CA LEU A 97 6.04 0.22 -0.10
C LEU A 97 6.64 -1.20 -0.15
N PRO A 98 5.80 -2.23 -0.26
CA PRO A 98 6.28 -3.60 -0.36
C PRO A 98 7.23 -3.81 -1.54
N ALA A 99 8.20 -4.71 -1.36
CA ALA A 99 9.15 -5.05 -2.42
C ALA A 99 8.44 -5.49 -3.71
N GLY A 100 8.91 -4.97 -4.85
CA GLY A 100 8.34 -5.23 -6.18
C GLY A 100 7.13 -4.37 -6.55
N ILE A 101 6.81 -3.34 -5.75
CA ILE A 101 5.83 -2.31 -6.10
C ILE A 101 6.58 -1.02 -6.42
N THR A 102 6.29 -0.43 -7.58
CA THR A 102 6.77 0.89 -7.98
C THR A 102 5.62 1.89 -8.00
N VAL A 103 5.93 3.14 -7.69
CA VAL A 103 4.97 4.25 -7.71
C VAL A 103 5.30 5.18 -8.86
N ASN A 104 4.32 5.46 -9.71
CA ASN A 104 4.38 6.54 -10.68
C ASN A 104 3.53 7.71 -10.14
N ILE A 105 4.16 8.87 -10.04
CA ILE A 105 3.62 10.12 -9.48
C ILE A 105 3.56 11.25 -10.51
N ASP A 106 3.78 10.96 -11.80
CA ASP A 106 3.86 11.96 -12.87
C ASP A 106 2.59 12.80 -13.00
N GLN A 107 1.46 12.24 -12.55
CA GLN A 107 0.16 12.92 -12.54
C GLN A 107 -0.10 13.72 -11.25
N LEU A 108 0.84 13.74 -10.28
CA LEU A 108 0.71 14.53 -9.07
C LEU A 108 1.60 15.79 -9.14
N PRO A 109 1.08 16.97 -8.78
CA PRO A 109 1.89 18.17 -8.67
C PRO A 109 3.08 17.99 -7.71
N ALA A 110 4.29 18.02 -8.27
CA ALA A 110 5.53 17.81 -7.52
C ALA A 110 5.58 16.50 -6.69
N GLY A 111 4.83 15.46 -7.08
CA GLY A 111 4.76 14.18 -6.36
C GLY A 111 4.03 14.24 -5.02
N ARG A 112 3.08 15.17 -4.86
CA ARG A 112 2.40 15.43 -3.57
C ARG A 112 0.89 15.44 -3.74
N ALA A 113 0.17 14.68 -2.91
CA ALA A 113 -1.27 14.74 -2.78
C ALA A 113 -1.63 15.70 -1.65
N VAL A 114 -2.06 16.93 -1.97
CA VAL A 114 -2.38 17.98 -1.00
C VAL A 114 -3.87 18.03 -0.74
N PHE A 115 -4.27 18.10 0.52
CA PHE A 115 -5.64 18.24 0.99
C PHE A 115 -5.82 19.52 1.79
N ASN A 116 -6.88 20.27 1.48
CA ASN A 116 -7.20 21.55 2.11
C ASN A 116 -8.26 21.39 3.22
N PRO A 117 -8.35 22.37 4.16
CA PRO A 117 -9.35 22.35 5.23
C PRO A 117 -10.80 22.31 4.73
N ASN A 118 -11.06 22.85 3.55
CA ASN A 118 -12.39 22.87 2.91
C ASN A 118 -12.73 21.57 2.13
N SER A 119 -12.05 20.48 2.43
CA SER A 119 -12.17 19.18 1.76
C SER A 119 -11.73 19.14 0.30
N THR A 120 -11.20 20.20 -0.28
CA THR A 120 -10.66 20.17 -1.65
C THR A 120 -9.26 19.54 -1.67
N SER A 121 -8.84 19.07 -2.84
CA SER A 121 -7.49 18.55 -3.05
C SER A 121 -6.85 19.08 -4.33
N ALA A 122 -5.55 18.89 -4.49
CA ALA A 122 -4.92 19.03 -5.79
C ALA A 122 -5.45 17.93 -6.74
N ALA A 123 -5.60 18.28 -8.03
CA ALA A 123 -5.90 17.29 -9.06
C ALA A 123 -4.71 16.36 -9.27
N GLY A 124 -4.96 15.09 -9.52
CA GLY A 124 -3.91 14.16 -9.88
C GLY A 124 -4.24 12.70 -9.64
N SER A 125 -3.31 11.86 -10.00
CA SER A 125 -3.40 10.43 -9.73
C SER A 125 -2.04 9.84 -9.37
N VAL A 126 -2.08 8.77 -8.60
CA VAL A 126 -0.93 7.92 -8.24
C VAL A 126 -1.16 6.55 -8.85
N THR A 127 -0.24 6.08 -9.66
CA THR A 127 -0.31 4.74 -10.24
C THR A 127 0.73 3.84 -9.60
N LEU A 128 0.28 2.70 -9.08
CA LEU A 128 1.13 1.65 -8.52
C LEU A 128 1.23 0.51 -9.54
N GLN A 129 2.42 -0.03 -9.69
CA GLN A 129 2.70 -1.14 -10.59
C GLN A 129 3.46 -2.25 -9.87
N ASN A 130 3.11 -3.50 -10.15
CA ASN A 130 3.84 -4.66 -9.65
C ASN A 130 4.87 -5.16 -10.68
N THR A 131 5.72 -6.11 -10.27
CA THR A 131 6.74 -6.75 -11.14
C THR A 131 6.17 -7.51 -12.34
N LYS A 132 4.86 -7.78 -12.38
CA LYS A 132 4.16 -8.43 -13.50
C LYS A 132 3.51 -7.43 -14.46
N GLY A 133 3.69 -6.12 -14.25
CA GLY A 133 3.09 -5.08 -15.08
C GLY A 133 1.64 -4.76 -14.73
N SER A 134 1.02 -5.43 -13.74
CA SER A 134 -0.34 -5.06 -13.30
C SER A 134 -0.30 -3.71 -12.60
N GLN A 135 -1.26 -2.85 -12.90
CA GLN A 135 -1.34 -1.49 -12.38
C GLN A 135 -2.63 -1.25 -11.62
N ARG A 136 -2.58 -0.30 -10.67
CA ARG A 136 -3.74 0.28 -10.00
C ARG A 136 -3.52 1.77 -9.82
N SER A 137 -4.52 2.56 -10.21
CA SER A 137 -4.47 4.00 -10.09
C SER A 137 -5.36 4.49 -8.97
N ILE A 138 -4.89 5.50 -8.25
CA ILE A 138 -5.64 6.21 -7.20
C ILE A 138 -5.85 7.62 -7.71
N ALA A 139 -7.08 7.98 -8.03
CA ALA A 139 -7.44 9.30 -8.54
C ALA A 139 -7.96 10.20 -7.42
N LEU A 140 -7.57 11.48 -7.48
CA LEU A 140 -8.00 12.54 -6.59
C LEU A 140 -8.98 13.46 -7.34
N THR A 141 -10.16 13.70 -6.75
CA THR A 141 -11.15 14.64 -7.29
C THR A 141 -10.98 16.00 -6.61
N PRO A 142 -10.56 17.06 -7.33
CA PRO A 142 -10.18 18.34 -6.73
C PRO A 142 -11.27 18.98 -5.89
N ALA A 143 -12.49 19.04 -6.41
CA ALA A 143 -13.61 19.75 -5.79
C ALA A 143 -14.06 19.17 -4.44
N THR A 144 -13.84 17.88 -4.22
CA THR A 144 -14.33 17.17 -3.03
C THR A 144 -13.23 16.49 -2.24
N GLY A 145 -11.98 16.53 -2.72
CA GLY A 145 -10.85 15.77 -2.15
C GLY A 145 -11.06 14.23 -2.17
N ARG A 146 -12.06 13.75 -2.91
CA ARG A 146 -12.42 12.33 -2.91
C ARG A 146 -11.32 11.49 -3.51
N VAL A 147 -10.91 10.47 -2.76
CA VAL A 147 -9.92 9.47 -3.17
C VAL A 147 -10.64 8.23 -3.70
N ARG A 148 -10.37 7.86 -4.95
CA ARG A 148 -10.96 6.69 -5.62
C ARG A 148 -9.87 5.80 -6.19
N ILE A 149 -10.05 4.49 -6.07
CA ILE A 149 -9.27 3.50 -6.83
C ILE A 149 -9.92 3.40 -8.21
N VAL A 150 -9.10 3.49 -9.25
CA VAL A 150 -9.49 3.31 -10.66
C VAL A 150 -8.68 2.12 -11.17
N ASP A 151 -9.36 1.04 -11.52
CA ASP A 151 -8.76 -0.19 -12.08
C ASP A 151 -8.75 -0.12 -13.60
#